data_0685ead1063b867172322fd2ea5d5daf
#
_entry.id   0685ead1063b867172322fd2ea5d5daf
#
_cell.length_a   1.000
_cell.length_b   1.000
_cell.length_c   1.000
_cell.angle_alpha   90.00
_cell.angle_beta   90.00
_cell.angle_gamma   90.00
#
_symmetry.space_group_name_H-M   'P 1'
#
loop_
_entity.id
_entity.type
_entity.pdbx_description
1 polymer ?
#
loop_
_entity_poly.entity_id
_entity_poly.type
_entity_poly.pdbx_seq_one_letter_code
_entity_poly.pdbx_strand_id
1 'polypeptide(L)'
;MASHRAPFNWADPLLLDAQLSDTVRMVQDSARAYCQDKLLPRVQEAFRHEKTDVSIFREMGELGLLGPTIAEEYGGAGLNYVCYGLIAREVERVDSGYRSMMSVQGSLVMVPIEAFGTEECSPPRLWLADLRHPRLARQCGHIRGRTGRE
;
A
#
# COMPACT_ATOMS: atom_id res chain seq x y z
N MET A 1 -29.91 -4.60 37.19
CA MET A 1 -29.59 -3.93 35.92
C MET A 1 -29.02 -4.99 34.97
N ALA A 2 -29.80 -5.38 33.96
CA ALA A 2 -29.33 -6.35 32.97
C ALA A 2 -28.25 -5.67 32.12
N SER A 3 -27.04 -6.22 32.14
CA SER A 3 -25.94 -5.80 31.28
C SER A 3 -26.34 -6.10 29.81
N HIS A 4 -26.64 -5.07 29.05
CA HIS A 4 -26.95 -5.18 27.64
C HIS A 4 -25.61 -5.44 26.91
N ARG A 5 -25.16 -6.70 26.89
CA ARG A 5 -23.99 -7.08 26.07
C ARG A 5 -24.40 -6.98 24.61
N ALA A 6 -23.60 -6.25 23.83
CA ALA A 6 -23.78 -6.22 22.39
C ALA A 6 -23.73 -7.65 21.81
N PRO A 7 -24.56 -7.97 20.80
CA PRO A 7 -24.54 -9.28 20.17
C PRO A 7 -23.14 -9.53 19.58
N PHE A 8 -22.65 -10.77 19.73
CA PHE A 8 -21.34 -11.15 19.21
C PHE A 8 -21.34 -11.13 17.66
N ASN A 9 -20.40 -10.39 17.08
CA ASN A 9 -20.25 -10.25 15.64
C ASN A 9 -19.04 -11.06 15.16
N TRP A 10 -19.26 -12.16 14.44
CA TRP A 10 -18.20 -12.99 13.90
C TRP A 10 -17.31 -12.31 12.86
N ALA A 11 -17.84 -11.33 12.12
CA ALA A 11 -17.08 -10.57 11.13
C ALA A 11 -16.14 -9.54 11.77
N ASP A 12 -16.52 -9.03 12.95
CA ASP A 12 -15.73 -8.09 13.74
C ASP A 12 -15.88 -8.41 15.25
N PRO A 13 -15.25 -9.50 15.73
CA PRO A 13 -15.39 -10.00 17.09
C PRO A 13 -14.86 -9.04 18.16
N LEU A 14 -13.94 -8.15 17.79
CA LEU A 14 -13.33 -7.16 18.66
C LEU A 14 -13.93 -5.76 18.49
N LEU A 15 -14.96 -5.61 17.67
CA LEU A 15 -15.63 -4.34 17.36
C LEU A 15 -14.61 -3.28 16.89
N LEU A 16 -13.64 -3.68 16.10
CA LEU A 16 -12.60 -2.78 15.58
C LEU A 16 -13.17 -1.74 14.64
N ASP A 17 -14.14 -2.12 13.83
CA ASP A 17 -14.78 -1.20 12.88
C ASP A 17 -15.47 -0.03 13.59
N ALA A 18 -15.97 -0.23 14.83
CA ALA A 18 -16.56 0.84 15.63
C ALA A 18 -15.52 1.86 16.13
N GLN A 19 -14.24 1.50 16.15
CA GLN A 19 -13.14 2.36 16.60
C GLN A 19 -12.50 3.17 15.47
N LEU A 20 -12.86 2.88 14.21
CA LEU A 20 -12.31 3.57 13.05
C LEU A 20 -13.02 4.92 12.84
N SER A 21 -12.25 5.96 12.52
CA SER A 21 -12.80 7.22 12.05
C SER A 21 -13.42 7.07 10.66
N ASP A 22 -14.29 8.01 10.28
CA ASP A 22 -14.95 7.97 8.98
C ASP A 22 -13.96 8.04 7.82
N THR A 23 -12.88 8.81 7.95
CA THR A 23 -11.80 8.86 6.96
C THR A 23 -11.13 7.50 6.77
N VAL A 24 -10.81 6.82 7.87
CA VAL A 24 -10.16 5.50 7.84
C VAL A 24 -11.09 4.45 7.22
N ARG A 25 -12.39 4.51 7.51
CA ARG A 25 -13.40 3.63 6.87
C ARG A 25 -13.50 3.89 5.38
N MET A 26 -13.53 5.16 4.96
CA MET A 26 -13.59 5.51 3.53
C MET A 26 -12.39 4.97 2.77
N VAL A 27 -11.19 5.04 3.34
CA VAL A 27 -9.97 4.45 2.75
C VAL A 27 -10.10 2.94 2.63
N GLN A 28 -10.56 2.26 3.68
CA GLN A 28 -10.80 0.82 3.68
C GLN A 28 -11.83 0.41 2.62
N ASP A 29 -12.96 1.12 2.55
CA ASP A 29 -14.04 0.81 1.61
C ASP A 29 -13.60 1.01 0.16
N SER A 30 -12.80 2.06 -0.12
CA SER A 30 -12.21 2.28 -1.44
C SER A 30 -11.26 1.16 -1.83
N ALA A 31 -10.38 0.73 -0.91
CA ALA A 31 -9.49 -0.39 -1.14
C ALA A 31 -10.27 -1.70 -1.36
N ARG A 32 -11.30 -1.95 -0.56
CA ARG A 32 -12.18 -3.12 -0.70
C ARG A 32 -12.87 -3.14 -2.06
N ALA A 33 -13.46 -2.04 -2.49
CA ALA A 33 -14.14 -1.95 -3.77
C ALA A 33 -13.18 -2.28 -4.92
N TYR A 34 -11.98 -1.67 -4.95
CA TYR A 34 -10.98 -2.00 -5.96
C TYR A 34 -10.57 -3.47 -5.92
N CYS A 35 -10.31 -4.02 -4.74
CA CYS A 35 -9.88 -5.41 -4.58
C CYS A 35 -10.94 -6.39 -5.06
N GLN A 36 -12.21 -6.17 -4.72
CA GLN A 36 -13.29 -7.07 -5.12
C GLN A 36 -13.66 -6.91 -6.61
N ASP A 37 -13.70 -5.69 -7.12
CA ASP A 37 -14.18 -5.42 -8.48
C ASP A 37 -13.09 -5.61 -9.54
N LYS A 38 -11.83 -5.38 -9.21
CA LYS A 38 -10.73 -5.39 -10.18
C LYS A 38 -9.70 -6.49 -9.96
N LEU A 39 -9.28 -6.76 -8.72
CA LEU A 39 -8.25 -7.77 -8.46
C LEU A 39 -8.82 -9.19 -8.41
N LEU A 40 -9.90 -9.40 -7.67
CA LEU A 40 -10.48 -10.75 -7.46
C LEU A 40 -10.82 -11.46 -8.78
N PRO A 41 -11.40 -10.81 -9.80
CA PRO A 41 -11.68 -11.49 -11.07
C PRO A 41 -10.43 -11.96 -11.82
N ARG A 42 -9.27 -11.34 -11.58
CA ARG A 42 -8.01 -11.64 -12.28
C ARG A 42 -7.20 -12.76 -11.62
N VAL A 43 -7.40 -13.01 -10.31
CA VAL A 43 -6.50 -13.86 -9.52
C VAL A 43 -6.47 -15.30 -10.01
N GLN A 44 -7.61 -15.87 -10.39
CA GLN A 44 -7.69 -17.26 -10.84
C GLN A 44 -6.92 -17.51 -12.14
N GLU A 45 -7.06 -16.62 -13.11
CA GLU A 45 -6.34 -16.71 -14.39
C GLU A 45 -4.84 -16.42 -14.20
N ALA A 46 -4.50 -15.44 -13.36
CA ALA A 46 -3.11 -15.15 -13.01
C ALA A 46 -2.43 -16.38 -12.38
N PHE A 47 -3.08 -17.03 -11.42
CA PHE A 47 -2.58 -18.25 -10.77
C PHE A 47 -2.47 -19.40 -11.75
N ARG A 48 -3.51 -19.68 -12.55
CA ARG A 48 -3.55 -20.79 -13.50
C ARG A 48 -2.46 -20.70 -14.56
N HIS A 49 -2.15 -19.51 -15.02
CA HIS A 49 -1.19 -19.27 -16.10
C HIS A 49 0.17 -18.77 -15.61
N GLU A 50 0.39 -18.67 -14.28
CA GLU A 50 1.63 -18.15 -13.67
C GLU A 50 2.03 -16.78 -14.25
N LYS A 51 1.04 -15.91 -14.47
CA LYS A 51 1.22 -14.58 -15.07
C LYS A 51 0.60 -13.51 -14.20
N THR A 52 1.32 -12.42 -14.00
CA THR A 52 0.82 -11.22 -13.32
C THR A 52 0.62 -10.10 -14.33
N ASP A 53 -0.54 -9.46 -14.26
CA ASP A 53 -0.82 -8.26 -15.04
C ASP A 53 -0.12 -7.05 -14.43
N VAL A 54 0.89 -6.54 -15.14
CA VAL A 54 1.69 -5.39 -14.69
C VAL A 54 0.86 -4.11 -14.55
N SER A 55 -0.31 -4.03 -15.20
CA SER A 55 -1.21 -2.87 -15.06
C SER A 55 -1.72 -2.67 -13.63
N ILE A 56 -1.77 -3.74 -12.83
CA ILE A 56 -2.17 -3.71 -11.42
C ILE A 56 -1.30 -2.72 -10.61
N PHE A 57 0.00 -2.65 -10.88
CA PHE A 57 0.88 -1.66 -10.22
C PHE A 57 0.45 -0.23 -10.48
N ARG A 58 0.10 0.08 -11.73
CA ARG A 58 -0.36 1.41 -12.09
C ARG A 58 -1.69 1.73 -11.43
N GLU A 59 -2.64 0.80 -11.51
CA GLU A 59 -3.96 0.95 -10.92
C GLU A 59 -3.85 1.19 -9.40
N MET A 60 -3.04 0.40 -8.70
CA MET A 60 -2.77 0.59 -7.27
C MET A 60 -2.07 1.93 -6.97
N GLY A 61 -1.15 2.35 -7.84
CA GLY A 61 -0.48 3.63 -7.71
C GLY A 61 -1.43 4.82 -7.86
N GLU A 62 -2.28 4.81 -8.89
CA GLU A 62 -3.29 5.83 -9.13
C GLU A 62 -4.31 5.97 -7.99
N LEU A 63 -4.58 4.86 -7.29
CA LEU A 63 -5.44 4.82 -6.11
C LEU A 63 -4.72 5.15 -4.80
N GLY A 64 -3.42 5.46 -4.83
CA GLY A 64 -2.62 5.74 -3.63
C GLY A 64 -2.34 4.53 -2.74
N LEU A 65 -2.58 3.31 -3.22
CA LEU A 65 -2.42 2.08 -2.42
C LEU A 65 -0.96 1.64 -2.28
N LEU A 66 -0.05 2.10 -3.16
CA LEU A 66 1.37 1.74 -3.12
C LEU A 66 2.20 2.58 -2.16
N GLY A 67 1.79 3.80 -1.87
CA GLY A 67 2.50 4.71 -0.97
C GLY A 67 1.57 5.44 -0.01
N PRO A 68 0.68 4.73 0.71
CA PRO A 68 -0.34 5.40 1.51
C PRO A 68 0.26 6.21 2.68
N THR A 69 1.42 5.83 3.20
CA THR A 69 2.09 6.50 4.32
C THR A 69 3.13 7.54 3.90
N ILE A 70 3.48 7.59 2.62
CA ILE A 70 4.43 8.56 2.08
C ILE A 70 3.80 9.97 2.13
N ALA A 71 4.60 10.97 2.45
CA ALA A 71 4.14 12.35 2.53
C ALA A 71 3.55 12.85 1.18
N GLU A 72 2.54 13.72 1.27
CA GLU A 72 1.85 14.26 0.08
C GLU A 72 2.81 15.05 -0.84
N GLU A 73 3.80 15.71 -0.28
CA GLU A 73 4.83 16.46 -1.03
C GLU A 73 5.65 15.55 -1.96
N TYR A 74 5.78 14.26 -1.61
CA TYR A 74 6.44 13.24 -2.43
C TYR A 74 5.45 12.43 -3.28
N GLY A 75 4.18 12.83 -3.33
CA GLY A 75 3.15 12.19 -4.13
C GLY A 75 2.47 10.99 -3.45
N GLY A 76 2.71 10.79 -2.17
CA GLY A 76 2.00 9.83 -1.33
C GLY A 76 0.63 10.32 -0.89
N ALA A 77 -0.07 9.53 -0.09
CA ALA A 77 -1.38 9.89 0.43
C ALA A 77 -1.34 10.46 1.87
N GLY A 78 -0.17 10.51 2.52
CA GLY A 78 0.02 11.08 3.85
C GLY A 78 -0.81 10.39 4.96
N LEU A 79 -1.25 9.15 4.72
CA LEU A 79 -2.13 8.42 5.62
C LEU A 79 -1.33 7.75 6.77
N ASN A 80 -2.04 7.42 7.84
CA ASN A 80 -1.45 6.72 8.96
C ASN A 80 -1.33 5.20 8.72
N TYR A 81 -0.57 4.52 9.58
CA TYR A 81 -0.35 3.07 9.48
C TYR A 81 -1.60 2.22 9.70
N VAL A 82 -2.66 2.75 10.33
CA VAL A 82 -3.95 2.05 10.43
C VAL A 82 -4.56 1.92 9.04
N CYS A 83 -4.57 3.00 8.25
CA CYS A 83 -5.02 2.96 6.86
C CYS A 83 -4.19 1.96 6.03
N TYR A 84 -2.86 2.00 6.17
CA TYR A 84 -1.98 1.03 5.49
C TYR A 84 -2.35 -0.42 5.83
N GLY A 85 -2.54 -0.73 7.12
CA GLY A 85 -2.93 -2.07 7.57
C GLY A 85 -4.28 -2.51 7.02
N LEU A 86 -5.26 -1.61 6.95
CA LEU A 86 -6.58 -1.91 6.39
C LEU A 86 -6.53 -2.12 4.87
N ILE A 87 -5.76 -1.31 4.14
CA ILE A 87 -5.50 -1.53 2.71
C ILE A 87 -4.86 -2.90 2.50
N ALA A 88 -3.79 -3.21 3.25
CA ALA A 88 -3.09 -4.48 3.17
C ALA A 88 -4.03 -5.67 3.44
N ARG A 89 -4.93 -5.55 4.41
CA ARG A 89 -5.96 -6.56 4.73
C ARG A 89 -6.91 -6.81 3.56
N GLU A 90 -7.37 -5.78 2.90
CA GLU A 90 -8.29 -5.93 1.77
C GLU A 90 -7.59 -6.55 0.53
N VAL A 91 -6.32 -6.20 0.28
CA VAL A 91 -5.52 -6.82 -0.79
C VAL A 91 -5.20 -8.28 -0.47
N GLU A 92 -4.80 -8.59 0.79
CA GLU A 92 -4.53 -9.96 1.26
C GLU A 92 -5.74 -10.88 1.11
N ARG A 93 -6.95 -10.37 1.28
CA ARG A 93 -8.20 -11.14 1.07
C ARG A 93 -8.35 -11.66 -0.35
N VAL A 94 -7.70 -11.02 -1.31
CA VAL A 94 -7.72 -11.46 -2.70
C VAL A 94 -6.55 -12.41 -2.98
N ASP A 95 -5.33 -11.94 -2.70
CA ASP A 95 -4.12 -12.72 -2.97
C ASP A 95 -2.91 -12.17 -2.21
N SER A 96 -2.18 -13.08 -1.54
CA SER A 96 -0.96 -12.75 -0.80
C SER A 96 0.17 -12.24 -1.69
N GLY A 97 0.24 -12.64 -2.95
CA GLY A 97 1.22 -12.16 -3.92
C GLY A 97 1.00 -10.69 -4.23
N TYR A 98 -0.23 -10.25 -4.46
CA TYR A 98 -0.57 -8.84 -4.67
C TYR A 98 -0.27 -8.00 -3.42
N ARG A 99 -0.59 -8.51 -2.22
CA ARG A 99 -0.25 -7.84 -0.97
C ARG A 99 1.27 -7.74 -0.78
N SER A 100 2.02 -8.80 -1.09
CA SER A 100 3.49 -8.78 -1.01
C SER A 100 4.09 -7.76 -1.98
N MET A 101 3.59 -7.72 -3.21
CA MET A 101 3.97 -6.73 -4.21
C MET A 101 3.76 -5.30 -3.71
N MET A 102 2.57 -5.01 -3.16
CA MET A 102 2.24 -3.71 -2.55
C MET A 102 3.19 -3.37 -1.40
N SER A 103 3.44 -4.32 -0.49
CA SER A 103 4.31 -4.12 0.67
C SER A 103 5.76 -3.87 0.29
N VAL A 104 6.29 -4.63 -0.67
CA VAL A 104 7.66 -4.44 -1.16
C VAL A 104 7.81 -3.03 -1.73
N GLN A 105 6.90 -2.62 -2.58
CA GLN A 105 6.96 -1.29 -3.18
C GLN A 105 6.85 -0.18 -2.11
N GLY A 106 5.86 -0.25 -1.24
CA GLY A 106 5.65 0.78 -0.21
C GLY A 106 6.73 0.79 0.86
N SER A 107 6.92 -0.36 1.54
CA SER A 107 7.74 -0.41 2.75
C SER A 107 9.24 -0.61 2.49
N LEU A 108 9.63 -1.36 1.43
CA LEU A 108 11.04 -1.68 1.18
C LEU A 108 11.66 -0.77 0.13
N VAL A 109 10.87 -0.09 -0.69
CA VAL A 109 11.39 0.83 -1.72
C VAL A 109 11.07 2.28 -1.34
N MET A 110 9.80 2.64 -1.21
CA MET A 110 9.40 4.03 -1.04
C MET A 110 9.81 4.61 0.32
N VAL A 111 9.46 3.93 1.42
CA VAL A 111 9.80 4.40 2.79
C VAL A 111 11.31 4.59 3.00
N PRO A 112 12.21 3.67 2.62
CA PRO A 112 13.65 3.91 2.75
C PRO A 112 14.16 5.09 1.93
N ILE A 113 13.61 5.34 0.75
CA ILE A 113 14.01 6.49 -0.04
C ILE A 113 13.49 7.79 0.58
N GLU A 114 12.26 7.82 1.08
CA GLU A 114 11.73 8.98 1.84
C GLU A 114 12.59 9.27 3.07
N ALA A 115 12.97 8.23 3.84
CA ALA A 115 13.70 8.40 5.10
C ALA A 115 15.20 8.72 4.93
N PHE A 116 15.83 8.23 3.86
CA PHE A 116 17.29 8.23 3.69
C PHE A 116 17.76 8.76 2.33
N GLY A 117 16.85 9.02 1.42
CA GLY A 117 17.14 9.58 0.10
C GLY A 117 17.52 11.05 0.18
N THR A 118 18.16 11.55 -0.89
CA THR A 118 18.37 13.00 -1.10
C THR A 118 17.19 13.56 -1.88
N GLU A 119 16.99 14.88 -1.86
CA GLU A 119 15.97 15.57 -2.66
C GLU A 119 16.07 15.24 -4.17
N GLU A 120 17.27 14.94 -4.65
CA GLU A 120 17.51 14.50 -6.04
C GLU A 120 16.96 13.09 -6.30
N CYS A 121 16.88 12.24 -5.27
CA CYS A 121 16.34 10.87 -5.33
C CYS A 121 14.83 10.81 -5.06
N SER A 122 14.23 11.92 -4.61
CA SER A 122 12.84 11.99 -4.20
C SER A 122 12.01 12.99 -5.01
N PRO A 123 12.07 13.00 -6.36
CA PRO A 123 11.24 13.92 -7.12
C PRO A 123 9.74 13.55 -6.99
N PRO A 124 8.86 14.51 -6.72
CA PRO A 124 7.47 14.33 -6.33
C PRO A 124 6.57 13.52 -7.28
N ARG A 125 7.02 13.25 -8.48
CA ARG A 125 6.22 12.56 -9.50
C ARG A 125 6.81 11.22 -9.97
N LEU A 126 7.95 10.81 -9.43
CA LEU A 126 8.66 9.64 -9.95
C LEU A 126 8.17 8.31 -9.37
N TRP A 127 7.52 8.35 -8.23
CA TRP A 127 7.17 7.21 -7.41
C TRP A 127 5.96 6.41 -7.91
N LEU A 128 5.01 7.10 -8.53
CA LEU A 128 3.74 6.50 -8.95
C LEU A 128 3.64 6.33 -10.46
N ALA A 129 4.37 7.11 -11.25
CA ALA A 129 4.16 7.18 -12.69
C ALA A 129 5.13 6.34 -13.53
N ASP A 130 6.31 5.99 -13.02
CA ASP A 130 7.35 5.46 -13.91
C ASP A 130 8.12 4.24 -13.39
N LEU A 131 7.39 3.24 -12.92
CA LEU A 131 7.93 1.87 -12.73
C LEU A 131 8.47 1.25 -14.04
N ARG A 132 8.33 1.95 -15.17
CA ARG A 132 8.81 1.51 -16.48
C ARG A 132 10.25 1.88 -16.78
N HIS A 133 10.89 2.76 -15.99
CA HIS A 133 12.22 3.26 -16.35
C HIS A 133 13.34 2.58 -15.59
N PRO A 134 14.04 1.61 -16.20
CA PRO A 134 15.20 0.93 -15.58
C PRO A 134 16.38 1.87 -15.30
N ARG A 135 16.32 3.14 -15.70
CA ARG A 135 17.34 4.15 -15.41
C ARG A 135 17.30 4.67 -13.98
N LEU A 136 16.17 4.67 -13.33
CA LEU A 136 16.00 5.19 -11.96
C LEU A 136 16.61 4.27 -10.89
N ALA A 137 16.49 2.97 -11.06
CA ALA A 137 17.18 2.00 -10.20
C ALA A 137 18.71 2.17 -10.22
N ARG A 138 19.28 2.71 -11.30
CA ARG A 138 20.72 2.98 -11.41
C ARG A 138 21.12 4.33 -10.82
N GLN A 139 20.25 5.33 -10.78
CA GLN A 139 20.53 6.64 -10.17
C GLN A 139 20.47 6.60 -8.65
N CYS A 140 19.55 5.84 -8.05
CA CYS A 140 19.48 5.64 -6.60
C CYS A 140 20.57 4.68 -6.05
N GLY A 141 21.41 4.08 -6.89
CA GLY A 141 22.51 3.19 -6.49
C GLY A 141 23.66 3.88 -5.73
N HIS A 142 23.58 5.18 -5.48
CA HIS A 142 24.51 5.93 -4.64
C HIS A 142 23.89 6.29 -3.28
N ILE A 143 23.33 5.32 -2.58
CA ILE A 143 23.15 5.45 -1.13
C ILE A 143 24.57 5.42 -0.53
N ARG A 144 25.21 6.55 -0.45
CA ARG A 144 26.45 6.70 0.31
C ARG A 144 26.09 6.50 1.79
N GLY A 145 26.42 5.31 2.30
CA GLY A 145 26.51 5.10 3.72
C GLY A 145 27.40 6.19 4.33
N ARG A 146 26.80 7.16 4.99
CA ARG A 146 27.51 8.03 5.93
C ARG A 146 27.83 7.19 7.17
N THR A 147 28.82 6.32 7.07
CA THR A 147 29.55 5.90 8.26
C THR A 147 30.52 7.01 8.58
N GLY A 148 30.06 7.96 9.36
CA GLY A 148 30.92 8.90 10.05
C GLY A 148 31.75 8.12 11.04
N ARG A 149 33.00 7.87 10.70
CA ARG A 149 34.07 7.69 11.69
C ARG A 149 34.81 9.02 11.72
N GLU A 150 34.66 9.72 12.80
CA GLU A 150 35.68 10.49 13.49
C GLU A 150 35.42 10.37 14.98
#